data_6d0d658b9e54f06699e497ff5394ed07
#
_entry.id   6d0d658b9e54f06699e497ff5394ed07
#
_cell.length_a   1.000
_cell.length_b   1.000
_cell.length_c   1.000
_cell.angle_alpha   90.00
_cell.angle_beta   90.00
_cell.angle_gamma   90.00
#
_symmetry.space_group_name_H-M   'P 1'
#
loop_
_entity.id
_entity.type
_entity.pdbx_description
1 polymer ?
#
loop_
_entity_poly.entity_id
_entity_poly.type
_entity_poly.pdbx_seq_one_letter_code
_entity_poly.pdbx_strand_id
1 'polypeptide(L)' 'MIIDDHEIVRRGIAEIVDRDDALEVVAEAGSVADAVRRADLVRPDVILVDLQLPDGTGIDIMNRLRSS' A
#
# COMPACT_ATOMS: atom_id res chain seq x y z
N MET A 1 2.74 4.61 -1.08
CA MET A 1 1.74 3.85 -0.33
C MET A 1 2.29 2.48 0.04
N ILE A 2 2.03 2.04 1.25
CA ILE A 2 2.55 0.76 1.77
C ILE A 2 1.37 -0.14 2.15
N ILE A 3 1.36 -1.36 1.61
CA ILE A 3 0.27 -2.31 1.81
C ILE A 3 0.82 -3.61 2.37
N ASP A 4 0.50 -3.90 3.63
CA ASP A 4 0.92 -5.11 4.34
C ASP A 4 -0.03 -5.31 5.52
N ASP A 5 -0.48 -6.54 5.74
CA ASP A 5 -1.38 -6.85 6.85
C ASP A 5 -0.66 -6.97 8.20
N HIS A 6 0.67 -6.99 8.19
CA HIS A 6 1.49 -7.02 9.41
C HIS A 6 1.79 -5.59 9.86
N GLU A 7 1.07 -5.09 10.84
CA GLU A 7 1.17 -3.68 11.25
C GLU A 7 2.60 -3.26 11.62
N ILE A 8 3.32 -4.10 12.36
CA ILE A 8 4.70 -3.78 12.79
C ILE A 8 5.63 -3.69 11.59
N VAL A 9 5.54 -4.63 10.65
CA VAL A 9 6.35 -4.63 9.43
C VAL A 9 6.02 -3.40 8.59
N ARG A 10 4.74 -3.12 8.39
CA ARG A 10 4.27 -1.97 7.62
C ARG A 10 4.78 -0.65 8.20
N ARG A 11 4.68 -0.49 9.52
CA ARG A 11 5.19 0.68 10.22
C ARG A 11 6.70 0.83 10.11
N GLY A 12 7.43 -0.26 10.19
CA GLY A 12 8.89 -0.25 10.02
C GLY A 12 9.29 0.21 8.64
N ILE A 13 8.62 -0.28 7.60
CA ILE A 13 8.86 0.13 6.22
C ILE A 13 8.53 1.62 6.04
N ALA A 14 7.40 2.07 6.60
CA ALA A 14 7.01 3.47 6.54
C ALA A 14 8.06 4.39 7.14
N GLU A 15 8.64 4.04 8.26
CA GLU A 15 9.71 4.82 8.89
C GLU A 15 10.95 4.91 8.00
N ILE A 16 11.33 3.81 7.38
CA ILE A 16 12.50 3.78 6.48
C ILE A 16 12.26 4.68 5.27
N VAL A 17 11.09 4.59 4.67
CA VAL A 17 10.73 5.41 3.51
C VAL A 17 10.70 6.89 3.87
N ASP A 18 10.12 7.24 5.02
CA ASP A 18 10.00 8.64 5.45
C ASP A 18 11.35 9.31 5.77
N ARG A 19 12.41 8.53 5.98
CA ARG A 19 13.75 9.09 6.18
C ARG A 19 14.36 9.67 4.91
N ASP A 20 13.84 9.28 3.75
CA ASP A 20 14.33 9.80 2.48
C ASP A 20 13.55 11.05 2.09
N ASP A 21 14.25 12.18 1.92
CA ASP A 21 13.62 13.46 1.63
C ASP A 21 12.88 13.48 0.29
N ALA A 22 13.21 12.56 -0.62
CA ALA A 22 12.56 12.45 -1.93
C ALA A 22 11.28 11.63 -1.90
N LEU A 23 10.98 10.97 -0.77
CA LEU A 23 9.85 10.07 -0.64
C LEU A 23 8.92 10.50 0.49
N GLU A 24 7.64 10.22 0.32
CA GLU A 24 6.63 10.51 1.33
C GLU A 24 5.63 9.35 1.38
N VAL A 25 5.36 8.83 2.57
CA VAL A 25 4.32 7.83 2.77
C VAL A 25 2.98 8.54 2.82
N VAL A 26 2.16 8.40 1.78
CA VAL A 26 0.87 9.09 1.68
C VAL A 26 -0.28 8.25 2.22
N ALA A 27 -0.10 6.94 2.33
CA ALA A 27 -1.13 6.05 2.90
C ALA A 27 -0.53 4.70 3.26
N GLU A 28 -1.19 4.01 4.19
CA GLU A 28 -0.92 2.62 4.56
C GLU A 28 -2.23 1.85 4.52
N ALA A 29 -2.17 0.57 4.18
CA ALA A 29 -3.34 -0.29 4.17
C ALA A 29 -2.95 -1.72 4.56
N GLY A 30 -3.90 -2.45 5.15
CA GLY A 30 -3.69 -3.83 5.59
C GLY A 30 -4.52 -4.86 4.84
N SER A 31 -5.28 -4.46 3.82
CA SER A 31 -6.14 -5.36 3.05
C SER A 31 -6.30 -4.86 1.62
N VAL A 32 -6.81 -5.73 0.74
CA VAL A 32 -7.09 -5.34 -0.65
C VAL A 32 -8.16 -4.25 -0.69
N ALA A 33 -9.25 -4.42 0.05
CA ALA A 33 -10.34 -3.44 0.06
C ALA A 33 -9.87 -2.06 0.51
N ASP A 34 -9.12 -1.99 1.62
CA ASP A 34 -8.57 -0.73 2.12
C ASP A 34 -7.58 -0.12 1.14
N ALA A 35 -6.72 -0.95 0.54
CA ALA A 35 -5.72 -0.50 -0.41
C ALA A 35 -6.35 0.17 -1.62
N VAL A 36 -7.36 -0.46 -2.20
CA VAL A 36 -8.06 0.09 -3.38
C VAL A 36 -8.75 1.40 -3.02
N ARG A 37 -9.46 1.43 -1.89
CA ARG A 37 -10.15 2.63 -1.42
C ARG A 37 -9.20 3.80 -1.21
N ARG A 38 -8.08 3.55 -0.52
CA ARG A 38 -7.11 4.60 -0.20
C ARG A 38 -6.33 5.05 -1.43
N ALA A 39 -5.99 4.13 -2.33
CA ALA A 39 -5.29 4.47 -3.56
C ALA A 39 -6.12 5.39 -4.45
N ASP A 40 -7.44 5.19 -4.51
CA ASP A 40 -8.33 6.07 -5.26
C ASP A 40 -8.35 7.48 -4.68
N LEU A 41 -8.19 7.61 -3.36
CA LEU A 41 -8.18 8.91 -2.70
C LEU A 41 -6.86 9.66 -2.84
N VAL A 42 -5.73 8.96 -2.63
CA VAL A 42 -4.41 9.62 -2.57
C VAL A 42 -3.62 9.54 -3.87
N ARG A 43 -3.96 8.62 -4.75
CA ARG A 43 -3.30 8.42 -6.05
C ARG A 43 -1.78 8.38 -5.94
N PRO A 44 -1.25 7.33 -5.28
CA PRO A 44 0.19 7.24 -5.05
C PRO A 44 0.97 7.04 -6.33
N ASP A 45 2.20 7.53 -6.36
CA ASP A 45 3.11 7.32 -7.50
C ASP A 45 3.72 5.92 -7.46
N VAL A 46 3.93 5.38 -6.26
CA VAL A 46 4.57 4.07 -6.04
C VAL A 46 3.81 3.34 -4.95
N ILE A 47 3.64 2.03 -5.13
CA ILE A 47 3.01 1.16 -4.15
C ILE A 47 3.97 0.01 -3.81
N LEU A 48 4.28 -0.13 -2.52
CA LEU A 48 4.97 -1.30 -1.98
C LEU A 48 3.91 -2.21 -1.41
N VAL A 49 3.79 -3.42 -1.94
CA VAL A 49 2.70 -4.31 -1.59
C VAL A 49 3.18 -5.72 -1.25
N ASP A 50 2.64 -6.27 -0.15
CA ASP A 50 2.77 -7.69 0.17
C ASP A 50 1.98 -8.50 -0.87
N LEU A 51 2.53 -9.63 -1.28
CA LEU A 51 1.89 -10.49 -2.26
C LEU A 51 0.64 -11.18 -1.72
N GLN A 52 0.57 -11.40 -0.41
CA GLN A 52 -0.56 -12.07 0.22
C GLN A 52 -1.19 -11.19 1.30
N LEU A 53 -2.48 -10.97 1.18
CA LEU A 53 -3.29 -10.18 2.11
C LEU A 53 -4.48 -11.02 2.57
N PRO A 54 -5.17 -10.65 3.67
CA PRO A 54 -6.28 -11.45 4.19
C PRO A 54 -7.43 -11.66 3.20
N ASP A 55 -7.66 -10.71 2.32
CA ASP A 55 -8.79 -10.70 1.39
C ASP A 55 -8.37 -10.78 -0.09
N GLY A 56 -7.12 -11.14 -0.36
CA GLY A 56 -6.64 -11.27 -1.72
C GLY A 56 -5.13 -11.15 -1.85
N THR A 57 -4.66 -10.75 -3.03
CA THR A 57 -3.23 -10.64 -3.33
C THR A 57 -2.87 -9.24 -3.82
N GLY A 58 -1.56 -8.96 -3.86
CA GLY A 58 -1.08 -7.72 -4.47
C GLY A 58 -1.45 -7.61 -5.94
N ILE A 59 -1.53 -8.75 -6.64
CA ILE A 59 -1.97 -8.79 -8.04
C ILE A 59 -3.43 -8.34 -8.17
N ASP A 60 -4.29 -8.76 -7.24
CA ASP A 60 -5.69 -8.33 -7.21
C ASP A 60 -5.81 -6.79 -7.10
N ILE A 61 -4.98 -6.20 -6.26
CA ILE A 61 -4.93 -4.73 -6.10
C ILE A 61 -4.56 -4.08 -7.43
N MET A 62 -3.48 -4.56 -8.06
CA MET A 62 -3.02 -4.00 -9.33
C MET A 62 -4.08 -4.10 -10.42
N ASN A 63 -4.77 -5.23 -10.50
CA ASN A 63 -5.84 -5.42 -11.47
C ASN A 63 -6.99 -4.45 -11.24
N ARG A 64 -7.39 -4.25 -9.99
CA ARG A 64 -8.48 -3.33 -9.64
C ARG A 64 -8.13 -1.89 -9.92
N LEU A 65 -6.89 -1.48 -9.61
CA LEU A 65 -6.44 -0.12 -9.88
C LEU A 65 -6.33 0.17 -11.39
N ARG A 66 -5.95 -0.82 -12.18
CA ARG A 66 -5.86 -0.67 -13.63
C ARG A 66 -7.23 -0.55 -14.28
N SER A 67 -8.27 -1.06 -13.65
CA SER A 67 -9.64 -1.05 -14.17
C SER A 67 -10.40 0.24 -13.84
N SER A 68 -9.88 1.04 -12.98
CA SER A 68 -10.56 2.25 -12.50
C SER A 68 -10.19 3.52 -13.23
#